data_e11068d813b1320cf65e7ad03b00c657
#
_entry.id   e11068d813b1320cf65e7ad03b00c657
#
_cell.length_a   1.000
_cell.length_b   1.000
_cell.length_c   1.000
_cell.angle_alpha   90.00
_cell.angle_beta   90.00
_cell.angle_gamma   90.00
#
_symmetry.space_group_name_H-M   'P 1'
#
loop_
_entity.id
_entity.type
_entity.pdbx_description
1 polymer ?
#
loop_
_entity_poly.entity_id
_entity_poly.type
_entity_poly.pdbx_seq_one_letter_code
_entity_poly.pdbx_strand_id
1 'polypeptide(L)'
;RGLGDVYKRQHLEQINMIRIDIDRWEEILITITRNKTRSLLTAFGVFWGIFMLVALMGGSQGMQDMLASQFDGFATNSGFMGTNQTSKAYKGFRKGRWWDLENKDVERVRRAIPEIDVVTPTIAKWGMTALYKENKINCTLKGVYPEYTNIEEPVIVQGRFINMVDVKERRKVCVIGKRIHETLFPKGDNPCGKFLSINGIYYQIIGISTTAGNMSLQGNALTSITIPFTTIQQNYNFGQKIQLLCYTAKPGYSISEIEKKVDKVIKQAHLIHPDDKQALVTVNAEAMFSMIDNLFKGIKILSWMVGLGTLLAGAIGVSNIMMVTVKERTTEIGIRRAIGAKPRDIMNQILSESMVLTIIAGMSGICFAVFILQMMEIGTAHSDTPAHFQISFWMAIGACILLMILGTLAGLAPAYRAMAIKPIEAIRDE
;
A
#
# COMPACT_ATOMS: atom_id res chain seq x y z
N ARG A 1 -14.23 18.05 68.46
CA ARG A 1 -15.39 18.24 67.51
C ARG A 1 -15.09 19.16 66.29
N GLY A 2 -13.88 19.31 65.81
CA GLY A 2 -13.52 20.25 64.76
C GLY A 2 -12.81 19.62 63.53
N LEU A 3 -12.22 18.46 63.64
CA LEU A 3 -11.44 17.84 62.54
C LEU A 3 -12.30 17.01 61.59
N GLY A 4 -13.43 16.49 62.04
CA GLY A 4 -14.36 15.70 61.18
C GLY A 4 -15.15 16.53 60.18
N ASP A 5 -15.43 17.81 60.53
CA ASP A 5 -16.14 18.72 59.62
C ASP A 5 -15.25 19.30 58.52
N VAL A 6 -13.97 19.45 58.81
CA VAL A 6 -12.98 19.92 57.78
C VAL A 6 -12.73 18.83 56.76
N TYR A 7 -12.61 17.56 57.18
CA TYR A 7 -12.48 16.41 56.26
C TYR A 7 -13.74 16.15 55.43
N LYS A 8 -14.92 16.34 56.02
CA LYS A 8 -16.18 16.26 55.25
C LYS A 8 -16.33 17.36 54.21
N ARG A 9 -15.91 18.59 54.56
CA ARG A 9 -15.92 19.70 53.60
C ARG A 9 -14.91 19.49 52.47
N GLN A 10 -13.67 19.04 52.75
CA GLN A 10 -12.70 18.72 51.73
C GLN A 10 -13.16 17.55 50.83
N HIS A 11 -13.82 16.53 51.40
CA HIS A 11 -14.37 15.42 50.60
C HIS A 11 -15.60 15.84 49.78
N LEU A 12 -16.43 16.78 50.27
CA LEU A 12 -17.52 17.37 49.52
C LEU A 12 -17.03 18.32 48.44
N GLU A 13 -15.96 19.04 48.64
CA GLU A 13 -15.31 19.86 47.59
C GLU A 13 -14.60 19.02 46.54
N GLN A 14 -13.96 17.89 46.91
CA GLN A 14 -13.41 16.94 45.95
C GLN A 14 -14.49 16.17 45.16
N ILE A 15 -15.62 15.82 45.76
CA ILE A 15 -16.77 15.23 45.07
C ILE A 15 -17.46 16.26 44.15
N ASN A 16 -17.45 17.53 44.49
CA ASN A 16 -17.92 18.61 43.62
C ASN A 16 -16.96 18.94 42.47
N MET A 17 -15.67 18.59 42.58
CA MET A 17 -14.73 18.71 41.46
C MET A 17 -14.85 17.57 40.43
N ILE A 18 -15.49 16.44 40.77
CA ILE A 18 -15.76 15.31 39.86
C ILE A 18 -17.22 15.30 39.37
N ARG A 19 -18.08 16.19 39.85
CA ARG A 19 -19.28 16.54 39.12
C ARG A 19 -18.84 17.19 37.81
N ILE A 20 -18.64 16.36 36.77
CA ILE A 20 -18.80 16.77 35.40
C ILE A 20 -20.12 17.52 35.43
N ASP A 21 -20.06 18.85 35.31
CA ASP A 21 -21.21 19.71 35.41
C ASP A 21 -22.20 19.29 34.36
N ILE A 22 -23.11 18.37 34.70
CA ILE A 22 -24.17 17.88 33.80
C ILE A 22 -24.93 19.10 33.26
N ASP A 23 -25.09 20.10 34.08
CA ASP A 23 -25.71 21.37 33.72
C ASP A 23 -24.93 22.12 32.62
N ARG A 24 -23.60 22.06 32.61
CA ARG A 24 -22.78 22.64 31.52
C ARG A 24 -22.92 21.87 30.21
N TRP A 25 -23.00 20.54 30.28
CA TRP A 25 -23.23 19.74 29.08
C TRP A 25 -24.60 19.98 28.48
N GLU A 26 -25.62 20.10 29.33
CA GLU A 26 -26.98 20.44 28.92
C GLU A 26 -27.05 21.83 28.28
N GLU A 27 -26.37 22.82 28.86
CA GLU A 27 -26.23 24.18 28.31
C GLU A 27 -25.56 24.19 26.94
N ILE A 28 -24.46 23.42 26.76
CA ILE A 28 -23.76 23.27 25.48
C ILE A 28 -24.68 22.63 24.43
N LEU A 29 -25.39 21.56 24.77
CA LEU A 29 -26.33 20.88 23.87
C LEU A 29 -27.48 21.78 23.47
N ILE A 30 -28.06 22.53 24.41
CA ILE A 30 -29.15 23.49 24.15
C ILE A 30 -28.64 24.57 23.18
N THR A 31 -27.43 25.05 23.38
CA THR A 31 -26.82 26.08 22.53
C THR A 31 -26.65 25.59 21.09
N ILE A 32 -26.12 24.38 20.90
CA ILE A 32 -25.91 23.76 19.58
C ILE A 32 -27.24 23.52 18.88
N THR A 33 -28.31 23.17 19.62
CA THR A 33 -29.61 22.86 19.06
C THR A 33 -30.50 24.09 18.81
N ARG A 34 -30.21 25.23 19.38
CA ARG A 34 -31.01 26.48 19.23
C ARG A 34 -31.01 27.02 17.80
N ASN A 35 -29.89 26.90 17.08
CA ASN A 35 -29.72 27.32 15.67
C ASN A 35 -29.22 26.17 14.79
N LYS A 36 -30.07 25.16 14.60
CA LYS A 36 -29.73 23.87 13.93
C LYS A 36 -29.01 24.02 12.58
N THR A 37 -29.53 24.92 11.72
CA THR A 37 -28.97 25.10 10.35
C THR A 37 -27.56 25.65 10.38
N ARG A 38 -27.29 26.60 11.29
CA ARG A 38 -25.98 27.24 11.44
C ARG A 38 -24.96 26.25 12.02
N SER A 39 -25.32 25.55 13.10
CA SER A 39 -24.48 24.51 13.72
C SER A 39 -24.19 23.35 12.76
N LEU A 40 -25.18 22.94 11.95
CA LEU A 40 -24.99 21.90 10.95
C LEU A 40 -24.03 22.31 9.84
N LEU A 41 -24.17 23.52 9.30
CA LEU A 41 -23.25 24.06 8.27
C LEU A 41 -21.82 24.15 8.76
N THR A 42 -21.64 24.54 10.03
CA THR A 42 -20.32 24.64 10.67
C THR A 42 -19.71 23.26 10.88
N ALA A 43 -20.50 22.36 11.46
CA ALA A 43 -20.11 20.97 11.69
C ALA A 43 -19.76 20.27 10.38
N PHE A 44 -20.49 20.57 9.30
CA PHE A 44 -20.25 19.99 7.98
C PHE A 44 -18.85 20.33 7.43
N GLY A 45 -18.36 21.54 7.62
CA GLY A 45 -17.01 21.91 7.17
C GLY A 45 -15.91 21.08 7.85
N VAL A 46 -16.01 20.89 9.17
CA VAL A 46 -15.07 20.04 9.93
C VAL A 46 -15.26 18.55 9.59
N PHE A 47 -16.52 18.10 9.56
CA PHE A 47 -16.89 16.75 9.16
C PHE A 47 -16.29 16.40 7.79
N TRP A 48 -16.51 17.25 6.78
CA TRP A 48 -16.03 17.02 5.44
C TRP A 48 -14.49 17.03 5.35
N GLY A 49 -13.85 17.96 6.07
CA GLY A 49 -12.38 18.05 6.11
C GLY A 49 -11.72 16.78 6.67
N ILE A 50 -12.21 16.30 7.82
CA ILE A 50 -11.66 15.08 8.42
C ILE A 50 -12.03 13.83 7.64
N PHE A 51 -13.28 13.76 7.13
CA PHE A 51 -13.72 12.69 6.24
C PHE A 51 -12.79 12.57 5.02
N MET A 52 -12.54 13.67 4.31
CA MET A 52 -11.64 13.67 3.14
C MET A 52 -10.22 13.26 3.49
N LEU A 53 -9.67 13.78 4.59
CA LEU A 53 -8.33 13.40 5.05
C LEU A 53 -8.23 11.90 5.31
N VAL A 54 -9.14 11.36 6.11
CA VAL A 54 -9.15 9.96 6.52
C VAL A 54 -9.44 9.03 5.34
N ALA A 55 -10.42 9.38 4.49
CA ALA A 55 -10.79 8.60 3.31
C ALA A 55 -9.65 8.56 2.27
N LEU A 56 -9.01 9.70 1.98
CA LEU A 56 -7.87 9.74 1.04
C LEU A 56 -6.67 8.97 1.56
N MET A 57 -6.34 9.09 2.83
CA MET A 57 -5.20 8.38 3.42
C MET A 57 -5.47 6.88 3.53
N GLY A 58 -6.65 6.48 4.02
CA GLY A 58 -7.04 5.07 4.11
C GLY A 58 -7.19 4.41 2.73
N GLY A 59 -7.80 5.12 1.78
CA GLY A 59 -7.91 4.67 0.38
C GLY A 59 -6.55 4.51 -0.30
N SER A 60 -5.65 5.48 -0.11
CA SER A 60 -4.27 5.42 -0.63
C SER A 60 -3.49 4.25 -0.02
N GLN A 61 -3.62 4.00 1.29
CA GLN A 61 -2.96 2.89 1.95
C GLN A 61 -3.48 1.54 1.41
N GLY A 62 -4.80 1.35 1.37
CA GLY A 62 -5.40 0.12 0.85
C GLY A 62 -5.02 -0.15 -0.61
N MET A 63 -4.94 0.88 -1.45
CA MET A 63 -4.49 0.74 -2.83
C MET A 63 -2.99 0.39 -2.90
N GLN A 64 -2.15 0.97 -2.04
CA GLN A 64 -0.73 0.63 -1.94
C GLN A 64 -0.55 -0.84 -1.54
N ASP A 65 -1.29 -1.30 -0.53
CA ASP A 65 -1.24 -2.68 -0.04
C ASP A 65 -1.75 -3.68 -1.11
N MET A 66 -2.81 -3.33 -1.83
CA MET A 66 -3.33 -4.12 -2.96
C MET A 66 -2.30 -4.24 -4.09
N LEU A 67 -1.60 -3.14 -4.44
CA LEU A 67 -0.55 -3.21 -5.45
C LEU A 67 0.67 -3.97 -4.94
N ALA A 68 1.06 -3.80 -3.68
CA ALA A 68 2.16 -4.54 -3.08
C ALA A 68 1.90 -6.05 -3.08
N SER A 69 0.68 -6.48 -2.74
CA SER A 69 0.29 -7.90 -2.73
C SER A 69 0.36 -8.57 -4.10
N GLN A 70 0.26 -7.81 -5.21
CA GLN A 70 0.49 -8.36 -6.55
C GLN A 70 1.91 -8.90 -6.74
N PHE A 71 2.86 -8.38 -5.96
CA PHE A 71 4.28 -8.70 -6.04
C PHE A 71 4.75 -9.64 -4.92
N ASP A 72 3.84 -10.14 -4.10
CA ASP A 72 4.19 -11.08 -3.04
C ASP A 72 4.88 -12.32 -3.62
N GLY A 73 5.99 -12.73 -3.00
CA GLY A 73 6.83 -13.81 -3.50
C GLY A 73 7.74 -13.43 -4.68
N PHE A 74 7.80 -12.14 -5.06
CA PHE A 74 8.70 -11.67 -6.10
C PHE A 74 9.83 -10.80 -5.53
N ALA A 75 11.08 -11.09 -5.91
CA ALA A 75 12.25 -10.37 -5.41
C ALA A 75 12.27 -8.92 -5.90
N THR A 76 12.07 -7.97 -5.00
CA THR A 76 12.09 -6.52 -5.30
C THR A 76 13.48 -6.01 -5.68
N ASN A 77 14.53 -6.71 -5.24
CA ASN A 77 15.95 -6.42 -5.55
C ASN A 77 16.43 -7.22 -6.77
N SER A 78 15.60 -7.38 -7.79
CA SER A 78 15.91 -8.18 -8.98
C SER A 78 15.96 -7.37 -10.26
N GLY A 79 16.79 -7.83 -11.20
CA GLY A 79 16.91 -7.32 -12.56
C GLY A 79 16.80 -8.43 -13.58
N PHE A 80 16.25 -8.10 -14.74
CA PHE A 80 16.03 -9.04 -15.84
C PHE A 80 16.57 -8.45 -17.12
N MET A 81 17.27 -9.28 -17.91
CA MET A 81 17.87 -8.87 -19.16
C MET A 81 17.57 -9.89 -20.25
N GLY A 82 16.96 -9.41 -21.32
CA GLY A 82 16.70 -10.14 -22.55
C GLY A 82 17.37 -9.51 -23.75
N THR A 83 17.35 -10.20 -24.88
CA THR A 83 17.97 -9.74 -26.13
C THR A 83 16.97 -9.08 -27.05
N ASN A 84 17.46 -8.13 -27.86
CA ASN A 84 16.72 -7.52 -28.95
C ASN A 84 17.66 -7.22 -30.11
N GLN A 85 17.14 -6.76 -31.23
CA GLN A 85 17.93 -6.36 -32.39
C GLN A 85 18.87 -5.21 -32.09
N THR A 86 20.10 -5.27 -32.61
CA THR A 86 21.05 -4.17 -32.51
C THR A 86 20.61 -2.98 -33.36
N SER A 87 20.72 -1.75 -32.82
CA SER A 87 20.42 -0.52 -33.55
C SER A 87 21.63 0.13 -34.18
N LYS A 88 22.84 -0.25 -33.75
CA LYS A 88 24.11 0.34 -34.20
C LYS A 88 25.03 -0.74 -34.79
N ALA A 89 25.74 -0.38 -35.83
CA ALA A 89 26.82 -1.22 -36.39
C ALA A 89 28.03 -1.13 -35.48
N TYR A 90 28.72 -2.27 -35.27
CA TYR A 90 29.92 -2.30 -34.41
C TYR A 90 30.84 -3.47 -34.77
N LYS A 91 32.16 -3.22 -34.81
CA LYS A 91 33.20 -4.20 -35.05
C LYS A 91 32.91 -5.17 -36.21
N GLY A 92 32.49 -4.63 -37.35
CA GLY A 92 32.20 -5.39 -38.56
C GLY A 92 30.77 -5.98 -38.65
N PHE A 93 30.00 -5.90 -37.59
CA PHE A 93 28.58 -6.33 -37.61
C PHE A 93 27.65 -5.20 -38.04
N ARG A 94 26.65 -5.53 -38.85
CA ARG A 94 25.62 -4.57 -39.30
C ARG A 94 24.57 -4.31 -38.19
N LYS A 95 23.91 -3.14 -38.26
CA LYS A 95 22.70 -2.85 -37.49
C LYS A 95 21.57 -3.85 -37.84
N GLY A 96 20.65 -4.10 -36.92
CA GLY A 96 19.53 -5.01 -37.11
C GLY A 96 19.88 -6.50 -36.91
N ARG A 97 21.06 -6.77 -36.35
CA ARG A 97 21.49 -8.14 -36.06
C ARG A 97 20.67 -8.71 -34.88
N TRP A 98 20.09 -9.90 -35.09
CA TRP A 98 19.60 -10.75 -33.99
C TRP A 98 20.78 -11.47 -33.33
N TRP A 99 20.74 -11.60 -32.06
CA TRP A 99 21.72 -12.30 -31.24
C TRP A 99 21.03 -12.92 -30.03
N ASP A 100 21.65 -13.91 -29.41
CA ASP A 100 21.09 -14.63 -28.29
C ASP A 100 22.06 -14.57 -27.10
N LEU A 101 21.53 -14.53 -25.89
CA LEU A 101 22.29 -14.83 -24.68
C LEU A 101 22.59 -16.33 -24.63
N GLU A 102 23.72 -16.68 -24.04
CA GLU A 102 24.20 -18.05 -23.91
C GLU A 102 24.48 -18.41 -22.44
N ASN A 103 24.51 -19.73 -22.15
CA ASN A 103 24.89 -20.21 -20.81
C ASN A 103 26.21 -19.65 -20.29
N LYS A 104 27.17 -19.35 -21.17
CA LYS A 104 28.44 -18.74 -20.83
C LYS A 104 28.30 -17.33 -20.25
N ASP A 105 27.25 -16.61 -20.61
CA ASP A 105 27.03 -15.25 -20.13
C ASP A 105 26.65 -15.24 -18.66
N VAL A 106 25.94 -16.25 -18.18
CA VAL A 106 25.64 -16.44 -16.76
C VAL A 106 26.93 -16.48 -15.95
N GLU A 107 27.91 -17.31 -16.38
CA GLU A 107 29.20 -17.43 -15.71
C GLU A 107 30.08 -16.17 -15.84
N ARG A 108 29.99 -15.48 -16.99
CA ARG A 108 30.71 -14.18 -17.18
C ARG A 108 30.20 -13.15 -16.21
N VAL A 109 28.88 -12.99 -16.10
CA VAL A 109 28.26 -12.02 -15.19
C VAL A 109 28.57 -12.37 -13.74
N ARG A 110 28.44 -13.64 -13.34
CA ARG A 110 28.76 -14.12 -11.98
C ARG A 110 30.19 -13.81 -11.56
N ARG A 111 31.14 -13.97 -12.48
CA ARG A 111 32.58 -13.70 -12.20
C ARG A 111 32.92 -12.22 -12.23
N ALA A 112 32.28 -11.45 -13.10
CA ALA A 112 32.61 -10.05 -13.31
C ALA A 112 32.01 -9.11 -12.27
N ILE A 113 30.93 -9.52 -11.60
CA ILE A 113 30.14 -8.64 -10.73
C ILE A 113 29.88 -9.33 -9.38
N PRO A 114 30.80 -9.15 -8.40
CA PRO A 114 30.68 -9.78 -7.07
C PRO A 114 29.51 -9.29 -6.23
N GLU A 115 28.90 -8.16 -6.58
CA GLU A 115 27.76 -7.55 -5.91
C GLU A 115 26.44 -8.28 -6.19
N ILE A 116 26.42 -9.17 -7.19
CA ILE A 116 25.29 -10.05 -7.48
C ILE A 116 25.23 -11.17 -6.43
N ASP A 117 24.05 -11.43 -5.93
CA ASP A 117 23.76 -12.54 -5.04
C ASP A 117 23.44 -13.80 -5.84
N VAL A 118 22.39 -13.75 -6.66
CA VAL A 118 21.96 -14.83 -7.54
C VAL A 118 22.00 -14.36 -8.98
N VAL A 119 22.49 -15.20 -9.90
CA VAL A 119 22.33 -15.03 -11.34
C VAL A 119 21.90 -16.35 -11.93
N THR A 120 20.78 -16.37 -12.64
CA THR A 120 20.17 -17.58 -13.19
C THR A 120 19.50 -17.30 -14.53
N PRO A 121 19.59 -18.23 -15.51
CA PRO A 121 18.93 -18.08 -16.79
C PRO A 121 17.51 -18.67 -16.71
N THR A 122 16.62 -18.16 -17.57
CA THR A 122 15.30 -18.78 -17.79
C THR A 122 14.99 -18.90 -19.28
N ILE A 123 14.16 -19.88 -19.59
CA ILE A 123 13.56 -20.09 -20.92
C ILE A 123 12.07 -20.35 -20.73
N ALA A 124 11.25 -19.70 -21.56
CA ALA A 124 9.83 -20.00 -21.61
C ALA A 124 9.40 -20.37 -23.03
N LYS A 125 8.47 -21.27 -23.14
CA LYS A 125 7.82 -21.64 -24.40
C LYS A 125 6.31 -21.53 -24.23
N TRP A 126 5.74 -20.59 -24.96
CA TRP A 126 4.30 -20.31 -24.94
C TRP A 126 3.54 -21.21 -25.92
N GLY A 127 2.21 -21.29 -25.74
CA GLY A 127 1.34 -22.02 -26.63
C GLY A 127 1.52 -23.55 -26.57
N MET A 128 1.98 -24.04 -25.42
CA MET A 128 2.11 -25.49 -25.19
C MET A 128 0.78 -26.07 -24.73
N THR A 129 0.50 -27.31 -25.10
CA THR A 129 -0.69 -28.03 -24.65
C THR A 129 -0.29 -29.16 -23.72
N ALA A 130 -0.80 -29.14 -22.53
CA ALA A 130 -0.67 -30.22 -21.56
C ALA A 130 -1.89 -31.17 -21.64
N LEU A 131 -1.64 -32.48 -21.67
CA LEU A 131 -2.65 -33.50 -21.80
C LEU A 131 -2.49 -34.57 -20.71
N TYR A 132 -3.57 -34.82 -19.99
CA TYR A 132 -3.66 -35.97 -19.06
C TYR A 132 -4.97 -36.74 -19.31
N LYS A 133 -4.88 -37.98 -19.77
CA LYS A 133 -6.02 -38.76 -20.25
C LYS A 133 -6.80 -37.96 -21.31
N GLU A 134 -8.05 -37.63 -21.05
CA GLU A 134 -8.91 -36.85 -21.96
C GLU A 134 -8.88 -35.35 -21.73
N ASN A 135 -8.34 -34.91 -20.58
CA ASN A 135 -8.29 -33.49 -20.19
C ASN A 135 -7.08 -32.81 -20.81
N LYS A 136 -7.29 -31.61 -21.36
CA LYS A 136 -6.26 -30.77 -21.96
C LYS A 136 -6.36 -29.33 -21.50
N ILE A 137 -5.21 -28.66 -21.41
CA ILE A 137 -5.12 -27.22 -21.08
C ILE A 137 -3.94 -26.60 -21.84
N ASN A 138 -4.10 -25.35 -22.27
CA ASN A 138 -3.00 -24.57 -22.79
C ASN A 138 -2.17 -24.04 -21.64
N CYS A 139 -0.86 -24.11 -21.75
CA CYS A 139 0.07 -23.72 -20.70
C CYS A 139 1.33 -23.05 -21.27
N THR A 140 2.07 -22.40 -20.39
CA THR A 140 3.43 -21.94 -20.64
C THR A 140 4.40 -22.92 -20.00
N LEU A 141 5.39 -23.38 -20.75
CA LEU A 141 6.44 -24.24 -20.23
C LEU A 141 7.65 -23.38 -19.84
N LYS A 142 8.04 -23.38 -18.57
CA LYS A 142 9.19 -22.65 -18.04
C LYS A 142 10.33 -23.60 -17.70
N GLY A 143 11.53 -23.31 -18.17
CA GLY A 143 12.76 -23.99 -17.78
C GLY A 143 13.55 -23.13 -16.81
N VAL A 144 13.80 -23.62 -15.60
CA VAL A 144 14.48 -22.87 -14.55
C VAL A 144 15.52 -23.71 -13.81
N TYR A 145 16.47 -23.05 -13.17
CA TYR A 145 17.32 -23.61 -12.12
C TYR A 145 16.65 -23.50 -10.74
N PRO A 146 17.07 -24.28 -9.74
CA PRO A 146 16.55 -24.16 -8.38
C PRO A 146 16.73 -22.76 -7.78
N GLU A 147 17.82 -22.07 -8.10
CA GLU A 147 18.11 -20.71 -7.62
C GLU A 147 17.07 -19.67 -8.08
N TYR A 148 16.26 -19.98 -9.07
CA TYR A 148 15.17 -19.13 -9.53
C TYR A 148 14.12 -18.87 -8.43
N THR A 149 14.03 -19.76 -7.44
CA THR A 149 13.15 -19.54 -6.26
C THR A 149 13.51 -18.29 -5.44
N ASN A 150 14.74 -17.80 -5.55
CA ASN A 150 15.15 -16.52 -4.93
C ASN A 150 14.63 -15.28 -5.69
N ILE A 151 14.04 -15.46 -6.87
CA ILE A 151 13.50 -14.39 -7.72
C ILE A 151 11.98 -14.44 -7.74
N GLU A 152 11.42 -15.61 -8.00
CA GLU A 152 9.99 -15.89 -7.98
C GLU A 152 9.78 -17.09 -7.05
N GLU A 153 9.31 -16.83 -5.83
CA GLU A 153 9.14 -17.84 -4.79
C GLU A 153 7.84 -18.62 -5.01
N PRO A 154 7.91 -19.89 -5.44
CA PRO A 154 6.73 -20.69 -5.61
C PRO A 154 6.22 -21.21 -4.26
N VAL A 155 4.94 -21.04 -3.98
CA VAL A 155 4.30 -21.69 -2.84
C VAL A 155 3.98 -23.12 -3.23
N ILE A 156 4.69 -24.09 -2.66
CA ILE A 156 4.46 -25.51 -2.94
C ILE A 156 3.24 -26.01 -2.16
N VAL A 157 2.20 -26.37 -2.90
CA VAL A 157 0.96 -26.91 -2.31
C VAL A 157 1.13 -28.39 -1.98
N GLN A 158 1.80 -29.14 -2.85
CA GLN A 158 2.05 -30.57 -2.69
C GLN A 158 3.32 -30.98 -3.43
N GLY A 159 4.04 -31.96 -2.88
CA GLY A 159 5.27 -32.48 -3.50
C GLY A 159 6.49 -31.60 -3.22
N ARG A 160 7.34 -31.41 -4.24
CA ARG A 160 8.57 -30.62 -4.14
C ARG A 160 8.81 -29.81 -5.40
N PHE A 161 9.66 -28.79 -5.28
CA PHE A 161 10.20 -28.06 -6.43
C PHE A 161 11.37 -28.79 -7.09
N ILE A 162 11.81 -28.29 -8.25
CA ILE A 162 12.98 -28.77 -8.99
C ILE A 162 14.23 -28.57 -8.14
N ASN A 163 15.12 -29.56 -8.15
CA ASN A 163 16.41 -29.50 -7.47
C ASN A 163 17.59 -29.62 -8.45
N MET A 164 18.81 -29.44 -7.94
CA MET A 164 20.03 -29.51 -8.78
C MET A 164 20.30 -30.89 -9.39
N VAL A 165 19.81 -31.98 -8.78
CA VAL A 165 19.93 -33.33 -9.33
C VAL A 165 19.05 -33.46 -10.57
N ASP A 166 17.81 -32.95 -10.54
CA ASP A 166 16.92 -32.95 -11.68
C ASP A 166 17.51 -32.19 -12.88
N VAL A 167 18.22 -31.07 -12.59
CA VAL A 167 18.90 -30.27 -13.63
C VAL A 167 20.12 -31.01 -14.20
N LYS A 168 21.00 -31.56 -13.34
CA LYS A 168 22.23 -32.25 -13.76
C LYS A 168 21.93 -33.50 -14.56
N GLU A 169 20.96 -34.29 -14.12
CA GLU A 169 20.54 -35.54 -14.77
C GLU A 169 19.52 -35.32 -15.91
N ARG A 170 19.13 -34.06 -16.15
CA ARG A 170 18.13 -33.71 -17.19
C ARG A 170 16.85 -34.52 -17.06
N ARG A 171 16.38 -34.69 -15.82
CA ARG A 171 15.17 -35.51 -15.54
C ARG A 171 13.96 -34.91 -16.23
N LYS A 172 13.10 -35.76 -16.79
CA LYS A 172 11.80 -35.37 -17.34
C LYS A 172 10.77 -35.28 -16.21
N VAL A 173 10.95 -34.32 -15.32
CA VAL A 173 10.06 -34.01 -14.21
C VAL A 173 9.46 -32.63 -14.39
N CYS A 174 8.28 -32.41 -13.80
CA CYS A 174 7.62 -31.11 -13.86
C CYS A 174 6.89 -30.75 -12.58
N VAL A 175 6.81 -29.44 -12.29
CA VAL A 175 5.94 -28.84 -11.29
C VAL A 175 4.83 -28.14 -12.04
N ILE A 176 3.56 -28.41 -11.70
CA ILE A 176 2.39 -27.84 -12.36
C ILE A 176 1.77 -26.72 -11.55
N GLY A 177 1.30 -25.67 -12.22
CA GLY A 177 0.54 -24.61 -11.58
C GLY A 177 -0.83 -25.08 -11.09
N LYS A 178 -1.34 -24.44 -10.04
CA LYS A 178 -2.61 -24.79 -9.38
C LYS A 178 -3.79 -24.91 -10.37
N ARG A 179 -3.93 -23.99 -11.30
CA ARG A 179 -5.02 -24.00 -12.30
C ARG A 179 -4.90 -25.17 -13.28
N ILE A 180 -3.67 -25.58 -13.59
CA ILE A 180 -3.42 -26.78 -14.41
C ILE A 180 -3.85 -28.03 -13.64
N HIS A 181 -3.52 -28.12 -12.35
CA HIS A 181 -3.98 -29.20 -11.48
C HIS A 181 -5.50 -29.30 -11.45
N GLU A 182 -6.19 -28.21 -11.18
CA GLU A 182 -7.66 -28.17 -11.11
C GLU A 182 -8.34 -28.59 -12.43
N THR A 183 -7.74 -28.21 -13.57
CA THR A 183 -8.30 -28.55 -14.91
C THR A 183 -8.03 -29.99 -15.30
N LEU A 184 -6.82 -30.50 -15.06
CA LEU A 184 -6.43 -31.84 -15.51
C LEU A 184 -6.85 -32.95 -14.53
N PHE A 185 -7.03 -32.58 -13.23
CA PHE A 185 -7.38 -33.51 -12.16
C PHE A 185 -8.65 -33.03 -11.39
N PRO A 186 -9.80 -32.94 -12.05
CA PRO A 186 -11.01 -32.29 -11.48
C PRO A 186 -11.56 -33.00 -10.23
N LYS A 187 -11.19 -34.28 -10.01
CA LYS A 187 -11.59 -35.05 -8.81
C LYS A 187 -10.70 -34.80 -7.60
N GLY A 188 -9.73 -33.89 -7.68
CA GLY A 188 -8.81 -33.60 -6.59
C GLY A 188 -7.79 -34.71 -6.32
N ASP A 189 -7.60 -35.62 -7.25
CA ASP A 189 -6.63 -36.71 -7.17
C ASP A 189 -5.21 -36.18 -7.00
N ASN A 190 -4.39 -36.84 -6.18
CA ASN A 190 -2.97 -36.52 -6.10
C ASN A 190 -2.27 -36.75 -7.44
N PRO A 191 -1.73 -35.70 -8.09
CA PRO A 191 -1.07 -35.84 -9.38
C PRO A 191 0.40 -36.23 -9.25
N CYS A 192 1.02 -36.11 -8.07
CA CYS A 192 2.44 -36.42 -7.87
C CYS A 192 2.74 -37.88 -8.19
N GLY A 193 3.78 -38.09 -8.99
CA GLY A 193 4.17 -39.43 -9.50
C GLY A 193 3.51 -39.83 -10.83
N LYS A 194 2.38 -39.19 -11.23
CA LYS A 194 1.73 -39.43 -12.51
C LYS A 194 2.48 -38.75 -13.66
N PHE A 195 2.26 -39.23 -14.88
CA PHE A 195 2.89 -38.65 -16.08
C PHE A 195 1.91 -37.79 -16.85
N LEU A 196 2.40 -36.64 -17.27
CA LEU A 196 1.71 -35.59 -18.04
C LEU A 196 2.37 -35.49 -19.41
N SER A 197 1.61 -35.50 -20.50
CA SER A 197 2.14 -35.23 -21.84
C SER A 197 2.09 -33.74 -22.15
N ILE A 198 3.23 -33.16 -22.56
CA ILE A 198 3.32 -31.76 -23.01
C ILE A 198 3.82 -31.77 -24.44
N ASN A 199 2.95 -31.47 -25.39
CA ASN A 199 3.22 -31.59 -26.83
C ASN A 199 3.90 -32.91 -27.22
N GLY A 200 3.41 -34.04 -26.69
CA GLY A 200 3.91 -35.39 -27.00
C GLY A 200 5.10 -35.86 -26.15
N ILE A 201 5.68 -35.02 -25.30
CA ILE A 201 6.75 -35.43 -24.39
C ILE A 201 6.16 -35.66 -22.99
N TYR A 202 6.46 -36.82 -22.39
CA TYR A 202 5.98 -37.19 -21.08
C TYR A 202 6.91 -36.70 -19.99
N TYR A 203 6.33 -36.02 -18.96
CA TYR A 203 6.98 -35.54 -17.76
C TYR A 203 6.31 -36.12 -16.53
N GLN A 204 7.08 -36.54 -15.56
CA GLN A 204 6.55 -36.94 -14.24
C GLN A 204 6.26 -35.76 -13.40
N ILE A 205 5.06 -35.67 -12.87
CA ILE A 205 4.67 -34.56 -11.93
C ILE A 205 5.31 -34.84 -10.58
N ILE A 206 6.10 -33.87 -10.08
CA ILE A 206 6.79 -33.95 -8.78
C ILE A 206 6.22 -32.96 -7.75
N GLY A 207 5.42 -32.02 -8.18
CA GLY A 207 4.80 -31.05 -7.28
C GLY A 207 3.73 -30.20 -7.95
N ILE A 208 2.96 -29.53 -7.10
CA ILE A 208 1.98 -28.51 -7.45
C ILE A 208 2.45 -27.21 -6.83
N SER A 209 2.49 -26.14 -7.60
CA SER A 209 2.83 -24.81 -7.11
C SER A 209 1.69 -23.82 -7.33
N THR A 210 1.63 -22.85 -6.43
CA THR A 210 0.86 -21.63 -6.57
C THR A 210 1.80 -20.44 -6.33
N THR A 211 1.29 -19.24 -6.43
CA THR A 211 2.03 -18.00 -6.16
C THR A 211 1.32 -17.22 -5.06
N ALA A 212 2.05 -16.50 -4.25
CA ALA A 212 1.48 -15.59 -3.25
C ALA A 212 0.89 -14.34 -3.93
N GLY A 213 1.62 -13.78 -4.91
CA GLY A 213 1.17 -12.65 -5.72
C GLY A 213 0.77 -13.09 -7.14
N ASN A 214 0.36 -12.13 -7.95
CA ASN A 214 -0.03 -12.37 -9.35
C ASN A 214 1.10 -12.07 -10.35
N MET A 215 2.18 -11.42 -9.90
CA MET A 215 3.32 -11.12 -10.77
C MET A 215 4.13 -12.38 -11.02
N SER A 216 4.37 -12.67 -12.29
CA SER A 216 5.21 -13.78 -12.73
C SER A 216 5.90 -13.43 -14.03
N LEU A 217 7.16 -13.82 -14.14
CA LEU A 217 7.94 -13.64 -15.36
C LEU A 217 7.58 -14.73 -16.39
N GLN A 218 7.53 -14.32 -17.65
CA GLN A 218 7.36 -15.25 -18.77
C GLN A 218 6.09 -16.10 -18.69
N GLY A 219 4.97 -15.51 -18.28
CA GLY A 219 3.66 -16.15 -18.23
C GLY A 219 3.08 -16.26 -16.82
N ASN A 220 1.79 -16.57 -16.72
CA ASN A 220 1.10 -16.69 -15.44
C ASN A 220 1.51 -17.97 -14.71
N ALA A 221 1.97 -17.87 -13.47
CA ALA A 221 2.44 -19.00 -12.65
C ALA A 221 1.39 -20.08 -12.47
N LEU A 222 0.10 -19.73 -12.34
CA LEU A 222 -1.00 -20.67 -12.15
C LEU A 222 -1.25 -21.57 -13.37
N THR A 223 -0.94 -21.07 -14.59
CA THR A 223 -1.09 -21.79 -15.86
C THR A 223 0.25 -22.18 -16.47
N SER A 224 1.33 -22.12 -15.71
CA SER A 224 2.66 -22.52 -16.14
C SER A 224 3.03 -23.91 -15.63
N ILE A 225 3.84 -24.61 -16.42
CA ILE A 225 4.50 -25.85 -16.03
C ILE A 225 5.99 -25.59 -15.97
N THR A 226 6.60 -25.85 -14.82
CA THR A 226 8.03 -25.64 -14.61
C THR A 226 8.80 -26.94 -14.73
N ILE A 227 9.84 -26.96 -15.53
CA ILE A 227 10.73 -28.13 -15.76
C ILE A 227 12.20 -27.73 -15.54
N PRO A 228 13.14 -28.68 -15.36
CA PRO A 228 14.54 -28.35 -15.25
C PRO A 228 15.07 -27.62 -16.48
N PHE A 229 15.90 -26.60 -16.28
CA PHE A 229 16.43 -25.74 -17.34
C PHE A 229 17.14 -26.52 -18.45
N THR A 230 18.00 -27.48 -18.08
CA THR A 230 18.72 -28.32 -19.05
C THR A 230 17.80 -29.24 -19.85
N THR A 231 16.67 -29.63 -19.25
CA THR A 231 15.66 -30.47 -19.91
C THR A 231 14.91 -29.70 -20.99
N ILE A 232 14.56 -28.41 -20.75
CA ILE A 232 13.89 -27.58 -21.78
C ILE A 232 14.88 -27.29 -22.93
N GLN A 233 16.14 -27.02 -22.64
CA GLN A 233 17.16 -26.79 -23.67
C GLN A 233 17.30 -27.98 -24.58
N GLN A 234 17.34 -29.18 -24.02
CA GLN A 234 17.52 -30.41 -24.78
C GLN A 234 16.25 -30.79 -25.58
N ASN A 235 15.08 -30.82 -24.94
CA ASN A 235 13.86 -31.35 -25.54
C ASN A 235 13.26 -30.41 -26.58
N TYR A 236 13.55 -29.12 -26.53
CA TYR A 236 13.00 -28.09 -27.42
C TYR A 236 14.07 -27.41 -28.30
N ASN A 237 15.25 -27.99 -28.41
CA ASN A 237 16.31 -27.59 -29.31
C ASN A 237 16.81 -26.15 -29.14
N PHE A 238 16.89 -25.68 -27.89
CA PHE A 238 17.48 -24.35 -27.59
C PHE A 238 19.01 -24.36 -27.63
N GLY A 239 19.68 -25.49 -27.58
CA GLY A 239 21.13 -25.61 -27.53
C GLY A 239 21.70 -24.92 -26.26
N GLN A 240 22.56 -23.91 -26.45
CA GLN A 240 23.13 -23.13 -25.35
C GLN A 240 22.44 -21.79 -25.13
N LYS A 241 21.38 -21.50 -25.89
CA LYS A 241 20.67 -20.22 -25.81
C LYS A 241 19.85 -20.11 -24.53
N ILE A 242 19.80 -18.89 -24.00
CA ILE A 242 18.91 -18.49 -22.91
C ILE A 242 18.03 -17.33 -23.39
N GLN A 243 16.84 -17.19 -22.87
CA GLN A 243 15.95 -16.11 -23.27
C GLN A 243 16.03 -14.91 -22.33
N LEU A 244 16.15 -15.19 -21.04
CA LEU A 244 16.21 -14.16 -20.02
C LEU A 244 17.32 -14.50 -19.02
N LEU A 245 18.14 -13.51 -18.72
CA LEU A 245 19.10 -13.54 -17.62
C LEU A 245 18.49 -12.81 -16.44
N CYS A 246 18.29 -13.52 -15.34
CA CYS A 246 17.73 -13.00 -14.11
C CYS A 246 18.82 -12.88 -13.06
N TYR A 247 18.84 -11.79 -12.30
CA TYR A 247 19.84 -11.57 -11.26
C TYR A 247 19.26 -10.79 -10.09
N THR A 248 19.82 -11.02 -8.89
CA THR A 248 19.47 -10.28 -7.67
C THR A 248 20.71 -9.61 -7.09
N ALA A 249 20.52 -8.49 -6.40
CA ALA A 249 21.59 -7.77 -5.72
C ALA A 249 21.79 -8.30 -4.30
N LYS A 250 23.04 -8.32 -3.82
CA LYS A 250 23.34 -8.48 -2.40
C LYS A 250 22.82 -7.30 -1.59
N PRO A 251 22.51 -7.48 -0.30
CA PRO A 251 22.09 -6.39 0.57
C PRO A 251 23.06 -5.20 0.52
N GLY A 252 22.51 -4.00 0.35
CA GLY A 252 23.29 -2.74 0.27
C GLY A 252 23.74 -2.33 -1.13
N TYR A 253 23.46 -3.12 -2.17
CA TYR A 253 23.75 -2.76 -3.56
C TYR A 253 22.48 -2.50 -4.35
N SER A 254 22.51 -1.48 -5.23
CA SER A 254 21.38 -1.16 -6.10
C SER A 254 21.41 -1.96 -7.40
N ILE A 255 20.26 -2.48 -7.81
CA ILE A 255 20.09 -3.14 -9.11
C ILE A 255 20.41 -2.18 -10.26
N SER A 256 20.09 -0.89 -10.11
CA SER A 256 20.37 0.11 -11.16
C SER A 256 21.86 0.29 -11.45
N GLU A 257 22.74 0.07 -10.47
CA GLU A 257 24.20 0.08 -10.66
C GLU A 257 24.70 -1.25 -11.25
N ILE A 258 24.16 -2.36 -10.75
CA ILE A 258 24.47 -3.70 -11.24
C ILE A 258 24.07 -3.85 -12.70
N GLU A 259 22.87 -3.38 -13.08
CA GLU A 259 22.36 -3.39 -14.46
C GLU A 259 23.36 -2.77 -15.44
N LYS A 260 23.93 -1.61 -15.11
CA LYS A 260 24.94 -0.95 -15.95
C LYS A 260 26.22 -1.79 -16.11
N LYS A 261 26.61 -2.51 -15.07
CA LYS A 261 27.76 -3.42 -15.12
C LYS A 261 27.46 -4.65 -15.96
N VAL A 262 26.27 -5.25 -15.79
CA VAL A 262 25.80 -6.39 -16.59
C VAL A 262 25.68 -6.00 -18.06
N ASP A 263 25.07 -4.85 -18.38
CA ASP A 263 24.97 -4.31 -19.73
C ASP A 263 26.35 -4.22 -20.41
N LYS A 264 27.32 -3.64 -19.70
CA LYS A 264 28.69 -3.53 -20.20
C LYS A 264 29.34 -4.89 -20.48
N VAL A 265 29.25 -5.83 -19.55
CA VAL A 265 29.81 -7.18 -19.67
C VAL A 265 29.22 -7.93 -20.86
N ILE A 266 27.90 -7.89 -21.02
CA ILE A 266 27.20 -8.58 -22.11
C ILE A 266 27.48 -7.94 -23.45
N LYS A 267 27.42 -6.59 -23.56
CA LYS A 267 27.74 -5.90 -24.82
C LYS A 267 29.18 -6.16 -25.30
N GLN A 268 30.14 -6.18 -24.38
CA GLN A 268 31.50 -6.51 -24.70
C GLN A 268 31.65 -7.96 -25.21
N ALA A 269 30.97 -8.91 -24.56
CA ALA A 269 31.04 -10.33 -24.91
C ALA A 269 30.46 -10.63 -26.31
N HIS A 270 29.40 -9.91 -26.67
CA HIS A 270 28.66 -10.12 -27.92
C HIS A 270 28.99 -9.12 -29.04
N LEU A 271 30.07 -8.32 -28.85
CA LEU A 271 30.49 -7.30 -29.81
C LEU A 271 29.37 -6.37 -30.23
N ILE A 272 28.70 -5.81 -29.24
CA ILE A 272 27.61 -4.84 -29.38
C ILE A 272 28.16 -3.45 -29.06
N HIS A 273 27.69 -2.42 -29.77
CA HIS A 273 28.12 -1.04 -29.52
C HIS A 273 27.77 -0.62 -28.08
N PRO A 274 28.69 -0.04 -27.31
CA PRO A 274 28.42 0.34 -25.88
C PRO A 274 27.16 1.20 -25.71
N ASP A 275 26.93 2.15 -26.61
CA ASP A 275 25.78 3.06 -26.57
C ASP A 275 24.54 2.54 -27.32
N ASP A 276 24.48 1.25 -27.64
CA ASP A 276 23.30 0.65 -28.22
C ASP A 276 22.29 0.29 -27.11
N LYS A 277 21.29 1.16 -26.91
CA LYS A 277 20.24 0.98 -25.89
C LYS A 277 19.15 0.01 -26.31
N GLN A 278 19.07 -0.31 -27.61
CA GLN A 278 18.00 -1.17 -28.13
C GLN A 278 18.38 -2.66 -28.09
N ALA A 279 19.68 -2.98 -28.15
CA ALA A 279 20.17 -4.36 -28.24
C ALA A 279 19.80 -5.25 -27.03
N LEU A 280 19.56 -4.65 -25.89
CA LEU A 280 19.16 -5.30 -24.65
C LEU A 280 17.81 -4.72 -24.16
N VAL A 281 16.94 -5.60 -23.73
CA VAL A 281 15.71 -5.24 -23.01
C VAL A 281 15.94 -5.56 -21.54
N THR A 282 15.96 -4.53 -20.72
CA THR A 282 16.15 -4.67 -19.27
C THR A 282 14.90 -4.30 -18.52
N VAL A 283 14.59 -5.05 -17.47
CA VAL A 283 13.55 -4.75 -16.51
C VAL A 283 14.19 -4.71 -15.13
N ASN A 284 14.07 -3.58 -14.48
CA ASN A 284 14.61 -3.33 -13.15
C ASN A 284 13.44 -3.29 -12.15
N ALA A 285 13.28 -4.36 -11.39
CA ALA A 285 12.20 -4.45 -10.41
C ALA A 285 12.35 -3.38 -9.31
N GLU A 286 13.59 -3.13 -8.82
CA GLU A 286 13.85 -2.10 -7.81
C GLU A 286 13.39 -0.70 -8.27
N ALA A 287 13.69 -0.33 -9.51
CA ALA A 287 13.27 0.95 -10.08
C ALA A 287 11.73 1.03 -10.20
N MET A 288 11.08 -0.06 -10.60
CA MET A 288 9.63 -0.12 -10.71
C MET A 288 8.96 0.01 -9.34
N PHE A 289 9.46 -0.68 -8.31
CA PHE A 289 8.97 -0.55 -6.94
C PHE A 289 9.19 0.85 -6.38
N SER A 290 10.38 1.43 -6.61
CA SER A 290 10.70 2.80 -6.20
C SER A 290 9.77 3.82 -6.85
N MET A 291 9.39 3.61 -8.12
CA MET A 291 8.43 4.47 -8.82
C MET A 291 7.03 4.40 -8.17
N ILE A 292 6.55 3.19 -7.86
CA ILE A 292 5.28 2.97 -7.17
C ILE A 292 5.30 3.63 -5.79
N ASP A 293 6.35 3.41 -5.00
CA ASP A 293 6.50 3.98 -3.66
C ASP A 293 6.54 5.52 -3.70
N ASN A 294 7.26 6.11 -4.65
CA ASN A 294 7.30 7.56 -4.84
C ASN A 294 5.93 8.13 -5.28
N LEU A 295 5.18 7.40 -6.10
CA LEU A 295 3.80 7.77 -6.46
C LEU A 295 2.92 7.86 -5.20
N PHE A 296 2.93 6.82 -4.35
CA PHE A 296 2.14 6.83 -3.12
C PHE A 296 2.61 7.86 -2.09
N LYS A 297 3.91 8.13 -2.02
CA LYS A 297 4.43 9.27 -1.23
C LYS A 297 3.87 10.59 -1.73
N GLY A 298 3.82 10.81 -3.05
CA GLY A 298 3.20 11.98 -3.66
C GLY A 298 1.70 12.09 -3.33
N ILE A 299 0.96 10.99 -3.43
CA ILE A 299 -0.47 10.94 -3.08
C ILE A 299 -0.67 11.26 -1.59
N LYS A 300 0.17 10.72 -0.70
CA LYS A 300 0.12 11.03 0.74
C LYS A 300 0.34 12.51 1.02
N ILE A 301 1.33 13.14 0.38
CA ILE A 301 1.59 14.59 0.51
C ILE A 301 0.37 15.39 0.04
N LEU A 302 -0.18 15.04 -1.13
CA LEU A 302 -1.38 15.70 -1.67
C LEU A 302 -2.59 15.54 -0.74
N SER A 303 -2.80 14.36 -0.18
CA SER A 303 -3.87 14.08 0.78
C SER A 303 -3.75 14.95 2.03
N TRP A 304 -2.51 15.13 2.56
CA TRP A 304 -2.25 16.03 3.66
C TRP A 304 -2.54 17.49 3.30
N MET A 305 -2.12 17.97 2.13
CA MET A 305 -2.39 19.33 1.69
C MET A 305 -3.89 19.61 1.57
N VAL A 306 -4.63 18.72 0.90
CA VAL A 306 -6.08 18.84 0.73
C VAL A 306 -6.80 18.73 2.07
N GLY A 307 -6.44 17.72 2.88
CA GLY A 307 -7.06 17.50 4.18
C GLY A 307 -6.84 18.66 5.16
N LEU A 308 -5.61 19.15 5.30
CA LEU A 308 -5.32 20.31 6.14
C LEU A 308 -5.99 21.58 5.63
N GLY A 309 -5.99 21.81 4.31
CA GLY A 309 -6.65 22.97 3.71
C GLY A 309 -8.16 22.98 3.99
N THR A 310 -8.84 21.84 3.81
CA THR A 310 -10.27 21.70 4.09
C THR A 310 -10.59 21.81 5.57
N LEU A 311 -9.75 21.24 6.44
CA LEU A 311 -9.88 21.37 7.90
C LEU A 311 -9.69 22.81 8.38
N LEU A 312 -8.72 23.55 7.85
CA LEU A 312 -8.52 24.96 8.15
C LEU A 312 -9.73 25.80 7.72
N ALA A 313 -10.27 25.53 6.51
CA ALA A 313 -11.50 26.18 6.06
C ALA A 313 -12.69 25.89 7.01
N GLY A 314 -12.82 24.63 7.46
CA GLY A 314 -13.81 24.22 8.47
C GLY A 314 -13.62 24.94 9.80
N ALA A 315 -12.38 25.04 10.30
CA ALA A 315 -12.05 25.75 11.55
C ALA A 315 -12.35 27.25 11.47
N ILE A 316 -12.07 27.89 10.34
CA ILE A 316 -12.46 29.29 10.09
C ILE A 316 -13.98 29.44 10.09
N GLY A 317 -14.70 28.49 9.48
CA GLY A 317 -16.17 28.44 9.54
C GLY A 317 -16.69 28.34 10.96
N VAL A 318 -16.14 27.47 11.81
CA VAL A 318 -16.47 27.36 13.23
C VAL A 318 -16.20 28.69 13.94
N SER A 319 -15.02 29.29 13.76
CA SER A 319 -14.64 30.55 14.38
C SER A 319 -15.60 31.68 14.01
N ASN A 320 -15.94 31.83 12.73
CA ASN A 320 -16.85 32.86 12.27
C ASN A 320 -18.25 32.74 12.88
N ILE A 321 -18.77 31.52 12.98
CA ILE A 321 -20.09 31.31 13.56
C ILE A 321 -20.09 31.51 15.06
N MET A 322 -19.06 31.03 15.76
CA MET A 322 -18.91 31.29 17.19
C MET A 322 -18.77 32.79 17.50
N MET A 323 -18.12 33.58 16.61
CA MET A 323 -18.07 35.02 16.71
C MET A 323 -19.48 35.69 16.66
N VAL A 324 -20.34 35.20 15.77
CA VAL A 324 -21.73 35.66 15.69
C VAL A 324 -22.52 35.26 16.94
N THR A 325 -22.35 34.02 17.42
CA THR A 325 -22.98 33.51 18.63
C THR A 325 -22.60 34.33 19.89
N VAL A 326 -21.31 34.64 20.01
CA VAL A 326 -20.83 35.55 21.10
C VAL A 326 -21.48 36.93 21.03
N LYS A 327 -21.67 37.47 19.80
CA LYS A 327 -22.34 38.75 19.60
C LYS A 327 -23.82 38.68 19.99
N GLU A 328 -24.54 37.61 19.59
CA GLU A 328 -25.94 37.39 19.96
C GLU A 328 -26.14 37.20 21.49
N ARG A 329 -25.10 36.72 22.21
CA ARG A 329 -25.11 36.48 23.66
C ARG A 329 -24.44 37.58 24.47
N THR A 330 -24.18 38.75 23.87
CA THR A 330 -23.42 39.82 24.53
C THR A 330 -24.06 40.25 25.86
N THR A 331 -25.40 40.39 25.92
CA THR A 331 -26.17 40.74 27.11
C THR A 331 -26.07 39.65 28.20
N GLU A 332 -26.20 38.38 27.83
CA GLU A 332 -26.05 37.24 28.77
C GLU A 332 -24.66 37.18 29.37
N ILE A 333 -23.60 37.33 28.55
CA ILE A 333 -22.21 37.36 28.99
C ILE A 333 -21.97 38.57 29.89
N GLY A 334 -22.53 39.75 29.54
CA GLY A 334 -22.46 40.95 30.33
C GLY A 334 -23.05 40.81 31.73
N ILE A 335 -24.24 40.19 31.83
CA ILE A 335 -24.91 39.91 33.11
C ILE A 335 -24.05 38.96 33.96
N ARG A 336 -23.57 37.85 33.38
CA ARG A 336 -22.69 36.89 34.10
C ARG A 336 -21.45 37.57 34.65
N ARG A 337 -20.83 38.49 33.90
CA ARG A 337 -19.67 39.26 34.34
C ARG A 337 -20.04 40.30 35.41
N ALA A 338 -21.22 40.90 35.34
CA ALA A 338 -21.71 41.81 36.35
C ALA A 338 -21.95 41.12 37.70
N ILE A 339 -22.40 39.86 37.71
CA ILE A 339 -22.59 39.05 38.91
C ILE A 339 -21.26 38.50 39.47
N GLY A 340 -20.11 38.68 38.75
CA GLY A 340 -18.79 38.35 39.26
C GLY A 340 -18.07 37.18 38.55
N ALA A 341 -18.55 36.70 37.40
CA ALA A 341 -17.83 35.70 36.62
C ALA A 341 -16.49 36.23 36.11
N LYS A 342 -15.42 35.45 36.30
CA LYS A 342 -14.07 35.80 35.82
C LYS A 342 -13.99 35.73 34.30
N PRO A 343 -13.21 36.59 33.64
CA PRO A 343 -13.00 36.53 32.19
C PRO A 343 -12.55 35.14 31.67
N ARG A 344 -11.72 34.43 32.49
CA ARG A 344 -11.24 33.08 32.16
C ARG A 344 -12.37 32.04 32.14
N ASP A 345 -13.39 32.20 32.96
CA ASP A 345 -14.54 31.23 32.99
C ASP A 345 -15.35 31.34 31.70
N ILE A 346 -15.59 32.56 31.21
CA ILE A 346 -16.23 32.81 29.90
C ILE A 346 -15.38 32.27 28.74
N MET A 347 -14.06 32.50 28.79
CA MET A 347 -13.14 31.96 27.79
C MET A 347 -13.21 30.43 27.74
N ASN A 348 -13.10 29.76 28.89
CA ASN A 348 -13.14 28.31 28.97
C ASN A 348 -14.49 27.72 28.47
N GLN A 349 -15.58 28.41 28.75
CA GLN A 349 -16.90 28.01 28.27
C GLN A 349 -16.95 28.05 26.75
N ILE A 350 -16.53 29.12 26.09
CA ILE A 350 -16.56 29.25 24.64
C ILE A 350 -15.58 28.29 23.97
N LEU A 351 -14.40 28.08 24.55
CA LEU A 351 -13.46 27.09 24.08
C LEU A 351 -14.04 25.66 24.16
N SER A 352 -14.69 25.33 25.29
CA SER A 352 -15.34 24.03 25.45
C SER A 352 -16.49 23.81 24.44
N GLU A 353 -17.31 24.82 24.18
CA GLU A 353 -18.38 24.78 23.16
C GLU A 353 -17.80 24.49 21.76
N SER A 354 -16.75 25.20 21.36
CA SER A 354 -16.09 24.99 20.07
C SER A 354 -15.40 23.63 19.96
N MET A 355 -14.77 23.14 21.03
CA MET A 355 -14.15 21.81 21.08
C MET A 355 -15.19 20.70 20.95
N VAL A 356 -16.29 20.78 21.70
CA VAL A 356 -17.36 19.77 21.64
C VAL A 356 -17.95 19.70 20.23
N LEU A 357 -18.25 20.84 19.63
CA LEU A 357 -18.79 20.89 18.26
C LEU A 357 -17.79 20.27 17.26
N THR A 358 -16.53 20.61 17.37
CA THR A 358 -15.47 20.10 16.49
C THR A 358 -15.25 18.60 16.67
N ILE A 359 -15.25 18.10 17.91
CA ILE A 359 -15.11 16.68 18.22
C ILE A 359 -16.30 15.87 17.67
N ILE A 360 -17.53 16.32 17.90
CA ILE A 360 -18.73 15.63 17.40
C ILE A 360 -18.70 15.58 15.86
N ALA A 361 -18.45 16.70 15.21
CA ALA A 361 -18.37 16.79 13.76
C ALA A 361 -17.20 15.92 13.20
N GLY A 362 -16.03 15.99 13.83
CA GLY A 362 -14.88 15.23 13.39
C GLY A 362 -15.02 13.72 13.61
N MET A 363 -15.54 13.30 14.77
CA MET A 363 -15.82 11.88 15.03
C MET A 363 -16.83 11.30 14.05
N SER A 364 -17.90 12.05 13.73
CA SER A 364 -18.86 11.61 12.70
C SER A 364 -18.20 11.51 11.32
N GLY A 365 -17.25 12.41 10.98
CA GLY A 365 -16.45 12.35 9.76
C GLY A 365 -15.54 11.12 9.70
N ILE A 366 -14.85 10.79 10.81
CA ILE A 366 -14.03 9.57 10.91
C ILE A 366 -14.90 8.32 10.75
N CYS A 367 -16.02 8.23 11.50
CA CYS A 367 -16.93 7.08 11.40
C CYS A 367 -17.47 6.90 9.98
N PHE A 368 -17.82 7.99 9.31
CA PHE A 368 -18.30 7.93 7.93
C PHE A 368 -17.18 7.51 6.95
N ALA A 369 -15.94 7.99 7.14
CA ALA A 369 -14.81 7.56 6.35
C ALA A 369 -14.52 6.05 6.51
N VAL A 370 -14.52 5.55 7.76
CA VAL A 370 -14.34 4.13 8.05
C VAL A 370 -15.46 3.30 7.42
N PHE A 371 -16.69 3.77 7.49
CA PHE A 371 -17.83 3.09 6.86
C PHE A 371 -17.67 2.98 5.33
N ILE A 372 -17.27 4.05 4.65
CA ILE A 372 -17.01 4.03 3.19
C ILE A 372 -15.85 3.09 2.85
N LEU A 373 -14.74 3.16 3.59
CA LEU A 373 -13.59 2.27 3.39
C LEU A 373 -13.96 0.79 3.59
N GLN A 374 -14.77 0.49 4.62
CA GLN A 374 -15.28 -0.86 4.85
C GLN A 374 -16.19 -1.36 3.71
N MET A 375 -17.04 -0.47 3.15
CA MET A 375 -17.83 -0.81 1.97
C MET A 375 -16.97 -1.13 0.76
N MET A 376 -15.87 -0.39 0.55
CA MET A 376 -14.89 -0.67 -0.50
C MET A 376 -14.18 -2.03 -0.27
N GLU A 377 -13.80 -2.35 0.96
CA GLU A 377 -13.19 -3.63 1.32
C GLU A 377 -14.12 -4.81 1.03
N ILE A 378 -15.40 -4.72 1.45
CA ILE A 378 -16.41 -5.75 1.15
C ILE A 378 -16.61 -5.90 -0.37
N GLY A 379 -16.61 -4.79 -1.11
CA GLY A 379 -16.74 -4.81 -2.58
C GLY A 379 -15.58 -5.52 -3.28
N THR A 380 -14.37 -5.48 -2.71
CA THR A 380 -13.17 -6.13 -3.25
C THR A 380 -12.90 -7.52 -2.68
N ALA A 381 -13.65 -7.97 -1.65
CA ALA A 381 -13.43 -9.25 -0.97
C ALA A 381 -13.56 -10.47 -1.88
N HIS A 382 -14.31 -10.39 -2.98
CA HIS A 382 -14.49 -11.45 -3.96
C HIS A 382 -13.56 -11.34 -5.18
N SER A 383 -12.64 -10.36 -5.19
CA SER A 383 -11.63 -10.20 -6.26
C SER A 383 -10.46 -11.16 -6.03
N ASP A 384 -9.72 -11.45 -7.09
CA ASP A 384 -8.48 -12.25 -7.02
C ASP A 384 -7.42 -11.63 -6.08
N THR A 385 -7.57 -10.35 -5.75
CA THR A 385 -6.71 -9.59 -4.83
C THR A 385 -7.59 -8.76 -3.90
N PRO A 386 -7.98 -9.30 -2.74
CA PRO A 386 -8.72 -8.56 -1.74
C PRO A 386 -7.86 -7.40 -1.22
N ALA A 387 -8.43 -6.19 -1.22
CA ALA A 387 -7.77 -5.01 -0.69
C ALA A 387 -8.21 -4.77 0.76
N HIS A 388 -7.26 -4.48 1.64
CA HIS A 388 -7.51 -4.13 3.03
C HIS A 388 -7.45 -2.60 3.19
N PHE A 389 -8.61 -1.94 3.19
CA PHE A 389 -8.73 -0.50 3.38
C PHE A 389 -8.81 -0.15 4.88
N GLN A 390 -7.78 -0.51 5.64
CA GLN A 390 -7.76 -0.27 7.07
C GLN A 390 -7.01 1.01 7.41
N ILE A 391 -7.53 1.74 8.39
CA ILE A 391 -6.86 2.93 8.93
C ILE A 391 -5.94 2.48 10.05
N SER A 392 -4.67 2.89 10.01
CA SER A 392 -3.74 2.65 11.10
C SER A 392 -4.26 3.31 12.39
N PHE A 393 -4.16 2.59 13.50
CA PHE A 393 -4.50 3.09 14.84
C PHE A 393 -3.82 4.43 15.16
N TRP A 394 -2.55 4.59 14.78
CA TRP A 394 -1.80 5.82 14.94
C TRP A 394 -2.36 6.99 14.12
N MET A 395 -2.90 6.69 12.95
CA MET A 395 -3.58 7.70 12.12
C MET A 395 -4.87 8.17 12.77
N ALA A 396 -5.67 7.26 13.34
CA ALA A 396 -6.89 7.62 14.07
C ALA A 396 -6.58 8.51 15.28
N ILE A 397 -5.56 8.17 16.07
CA ILE A 397 -5.09 9.01 17.19
C ILE A 397 -4.61 10.37 16.68
N GLY A 398 -3.80 10.40 15.61
CA GLY A 398 -3.34 11.64 15.00
C GLY A 398 -4.49 12.55 14.55
N ALA A 399 -5.54 11.97 13.95
CA ALA A 399 -6.74 12.69 13.56
C ALA A 399 -7.49 13.28 14.78
N CYS A 400 -7.61 12.52 15.87
CA CYS A 400 -8.22 13.01 17.11
C CYS A 400 -7.41 14.17 17.74
N ILE A 401 -6.09 14.05 17.77
CA ILE A 401 -5.21 15.13 18.26
C ILE A 401 -5.36 16.38 17.39
N LEU A 402 -5.36 16.21 16.07
CA LEU A 402 -5.55 17.29 15.12
C LEU A 402 -6.90 18.00 15.32
N LEU A 403 -7.97 17.24 15.56
CA LEU A 403 -9.30 17.81 15.89
C LEU A 403 -9.28 18.63 17.18
N MET A 404 -8.61 18.16 18.23
CA MET A 404 -8.48 18.92 19.48
C MET A 404 -7.73 20.24 19.28
N ILE A 405 -6.63 20.21 18.52
CA ILE A 405 -5.86 21.41 18.20
C ILE A 405 -6.71 22.41 17.41
N LEU A 406 -7.38 21.93 16.35
CA LEU A 406 -8.22 22.78 15.50
C LEU A 406 -9.43 23.35 16.24
N GLY A 407 -10.10 22.55 17.07
CA GLY A 407 -11.22 22.99 17.90
C GLY A 407 -10.81 24.11 18.88
N THR A 408 -9.62 23.97 19.48
CA THR A 408 -9.05 25.00 20.36
C THR A 408 -8.72 26.27 19.57
N LEU A 409 -8.03 26.15 18.44
CA LEU A 409 -7.66 27.28 17.58
C LEU A 409 -8.89 28.03 17.05
N ALA A 410 -9.92 27.29 16.59
CA ALA A 410 -11.16 27.87 16.10
C ALA A 410 -11.93 28.68 17.18
N GLY A 411 -11.85 28.20 18.44
CA GLY A 411 -12.48 28.87 19.58
C GLY A 411 -11.73 30.06 20.13
N LEU A 412 -10.43 30.23 19.85
CA LEU A 412 -9.62 31.29 20.45
C LEU A 412 -10.10 32.71 20.13
N ALA A 413 -10.34 33.03 18.85
CA ALA A 413 -10.77 34.35 18.43
C ALA A 413 -12.12 34.76 19.04
N PRO A 414 -13.19 33.94 19.01
CA PRO A 414 -14.46 34.26 19.67
C PRO A 414 -14.32 34.33 21.20
N ALA A 415 -13.49 33.50 21.82
CA ALA A 415 -13.26 33.47 23.24
C ALA A 415 -12.57 34.81 23.72
N TYR A 416 -11.57 35.26 22.97
CA TYR A 416 -10.95 36.58 23.26
C TYR A 416 -11.94 37.74 23.15
N ARG A 417 -12.80 37.72 22.14
CA ARG A 417 -13.84 38.74 21.96
C ARG A 417 -14.84 38.74 23.09
N ALA A 418 -15.27 37.57 23.57
CA ALA A 418 -16.17 37.44 24.70
C ALA A 418 -15.58 37.95 26.00
N MET A 419 -14.28 37.75 26.24
CA MET A 419 -13.58 38.30 27.40
C MET A 419 -13.52 39.85 27.41
N ALA A 420 -13.51 40.45 26.22
CA ALA A 420 -13.42 41.91 26.07
C ALA A 420 -14.75 42.62 26.31
N ILE A 421 -15.89 41.91 26.43
CA ILE A 421 -17.21 42.51 26.67
C ILE A 421 -17.23 43.18 28.06
N LYS A 422 -17.52 44.48 28.10
CA LYS A 422 -17.67 45.23 29.36
C LYS A 422 -19.10 45.13 29.87
N PRO A 423 -19.34 44.78 31.16
CA PRO A 423 -20.68 44.63 31.72
C PRO A 423 -21.60 45.84 31.52
N ILE A 424 -21.04 47.06 31.65
CA ILE A 424 -21.82 48.32 31.55
C ILE A 424 -22.29 48.56 30.10
N GLU A 425 -21.45 48.25 29.10
CA GLU A 425 -21.78 48.44 27.69
C GLU A 425 -22.81 47.40 27.23
N ALA A 426 -22.70 46.16 27.72
CA ALA A 426 -23.56 45.05 27.36
C ALA A 426 -25.04 45.17 27.86
N ILE A 427 -25.28 45.95 28.94
CA ILE A 427 -26.62 46.14 29.51
C ILE A 427 -27.25 47.43 28.96
N ARG A 428 -26.46 48.35 28.38
CA ARG A 428 -26.92 49.65 27.89
C ARG A 428 -27.36 49.64 26.41
N ASP A 429 -26.99 48.63 25.68
CA ASP A 429 -27.29 48.49 24.24
C ASP A 429 -28.67 47.82 23.96
N GLU A 430 -29.70 48.11 24.82
CA GLU A 430 -31.13 47.90 24.54
C GLU A 430 -31.79 49.17 23.99
#